data_87b9e167fb422cc38ccf3cef6d6765ad
#
_entry.id   87b9e167fb422cc38ccf3cef6d6765ad
#
_cell.length_a   1.000
_cell.length_b   1.000
_cell.length_c   1.000
_cell.angle_alpha   90.00
_cell.angle_beta   90.00
_cell.angle_gamma   90.00
#
_symmetry.space_group_name_H-M   'P 1'
#
loop_
_entity.id
_entity.type
_entity.pdbx_description
1 polymer ?
#
loop_
_entity_poly.entity_id
_entity_poly.type
_entity_poly.pdbx_seq_one_letter_code
_entity_poly.pdbx_strand_id
1 'polypeptide(L)'
;SLVLPHEGDFMLAVKRALAEIHVDKGTPALVTGNEGRSLFALNNTIEPLCVEAALRATGEKVDAVVTMGGEDLIVYTVNDASTIVNNFSGNKCASGTGEFFKQQLARMDLTLADVSKVSADAKVMPLSTRCSVFMKSDCTHRLNKREATKDDIVVSLSMVMASKVADFLARAKVNSGRVMLTGGTTQ
;
A
#
# COMPACT_ATOMS: atom_id res chain seq x y z
N SER A 1 -4.39 5.58 -16.83
CA SER A 1 -5.02 5.12 -15.57
C SER A 1 -5.64 6.31 -14.84
N LEU A 2 -6.71 6.07 -14.11
CA LEU A 2 -7.41 7.05 -13.31
C LEU A 2 -7.51 6.53 -11.88
N VAL A 3 -7.18 7.37 -10.90
CA VAL A 3 -7.33 7.08 -9.47
C VAL A 3 -8.22 8.16 -8.85
N LEU A 4 -9.31 7.76 -8.25
CA LEU A 4 -10.25 8.67 -7.59
C LEU A 4 -10.48 8.24 -6.14
N PRO A 5 -10.48 9.18 -5.18
CA PRO A 5 -10.87 8.89 -3.81
C PRO A 5 -12.38 8.61 -3.76
N HIS A 6 -12.76 7.57 -3.03
CA HIS A 6 -14.18 7.19 -2.89
C HIS A 6 -14.83 7.73 -1.61
N GLU A 7 -14.06 8.12 -0.61
CA GLU A 7 -14.52 8.71 0.67
C GLU A 7 -15.71 7.97 1.32
N GLY A 8 -15.78 6.65 1.11
CA GLY A 8 -16.88 5.80 1.55
C GLY A 8 -18.04 5.65 0.55
N ASP A 9 -18.15 6.49 -0.49
CA ASP A 9 -19.16 6.37 -1.55
C ASP A 9 -18.54 5.81 -2.85
N PHE A 10 -18.43 4.49 -2.91
CA PHE A 10 -17.88 3.77 -4.07
C PHE A 10 -18.72 4.00 -5.35
N MET A 11 -20.05 4.10 -5.23
CA MET A 11 -20.93 4.28 -6.38
C MET A 11 -20.73 5.66 -7.02
N LEU A 12 -20.57 6.69 -6.20
CA LEU A 12 -20.26 8.04 -6.69
C LEU A 12 -18.88 8.08 -7.36
N ALA A 13 -17.86 7.45 -6.75
CA ALA A 13 -16.53 7.40 -7.31
C ALA A 13 -16.52 6.70 -8.68
N VAL A 14 -17.22 5.57 -8.82
CA VAL A 14 -17.36 4.86 -10.10
C VAL A 14 -18.10 5.69 -11.14
N LYS A 15 -19.19 6.37 -10.78
CA LYS A 15 -19.89 7.27 -11.71
C LYS A 15 -18.97 8.38 -12.23
N ARG A 16 -18.16 8.98 -11.35
CA ARG A 16 -17.15 9.99 -11.73
C ARG A 16 -16.10 9.39 -12.67
N ALA A 17 -15.56 8.22 -12.32
CA ALA A 17 -14.58 7.54 -13.16
C ALA A 17 -15.13 7.24 -14.56
N LEU A 18 -16.36 6.71 -14.66
CA LEU A 18 -16.99 6.41 -15.95
C LEU A 18 -17.32 7.67 -16.77
N ALA A 19 -17.54 8.82 -16.12
CA ALA A 19 -17.73 10.10 -16.82
C ALA A 19 -16.42 10.62 -17.42
N GLU A 20 -15.28 10.34 -16.79
CA GLU A 20 -13.94 10.75 -17.26
C GLU A 20 -13.36 9.76 -18.29
N ILE A 21 -13.65 8.48 -18.12
CA ILE A 21 -13.21 7.43 -19.05
C ILE A 21 -14.33 7.26 -20.09
N HIS A 22 -14.07 7.65 -21.32
CA HIS A 22 -15.03 7.40 -22.40
C HIS A 22 -15.15 5.90 -22.63
N VAL A 23 -16.28 5.33 -22.17
CA VAL A 23 -16.57 3.91 -22.26
C VAL A 23 -17.72 3.71 -23.24
N ASP A 24 -17.46 3.02 -24.35
CA ASP A 24 -18.48 2.69 -25.32
C ASP A 24 -19.35 1.52 -24.88
N LYS A 25 -20.58 1.49 -25.38
CA LYS A 25 -21.50 0.37 -25.14
C LYS A 25 -20.90 -0.90 -25.74
N GLY A 26 -20.58 -1.86 -24.89
CA GLY A 26 -19.95 -3.12 -25.27
C GLY A 26 -18.43 -3.20 -24.98
N THR A 27 -17.85 -2.15 -24.42
CA THR A 27 -16.46 -2.22 -23.88
C THR A 27 -16.36 -3.34 -22.85
N PRO A 28 -15.42 -4.30 -23.00
CA PRO A 28 -15.22 -5.33 -21.99
C PRO A 28 -14.84 -4.71 -20.65
N ALA A 29 -15.52 -5.12 -19.59
CA ALA A 29 -15.25 -4.66 -18.23
C ALA A 29 -14.96 -5.84 -17.30
N LEU A 30 -13.96 -5.67 -16.44
CA LEU A 30 -13.57 -6.63 -15.43
C LEU A 30 -13.38 -5.90 -14.10
N VAL A 31 -13.85 -6.50 -13.03
CA VAL A 31 -13.77 -5.93 -11.68
C VAL A 31 -12.86 -6.77 -10.80
N THR A 32 -12.07 -6.11 -9.98
CA THR A 32 -11.26 -6.75 -8.92
C THR A 32 -11.39 -5.98 -7.61
N GLY A 33 -10.78 -6.52 -6.55
CA GLY A 33 -10.92 -5.98 -5.19
C GLY A 33 -12.19 -6.44 -4.50
N ASN A 34 -12.19 -6.44 -3.18
CA ASN A 34 -13.30 -6.97 -2.38
C ASN A 34 -14.60 -6.19 -2.61
N GLU A 35 -14.52 -4.87 -2.50
CA GLU A 35 -15.68 -3.99 -2.67
C GLU A 35 -16.19 -3.99 -4.10
N GLY A 36 -15.29 -3.90 -5.08
CA GLY A 36 -15.68 -3.93 -6.49
C GLY A 36 -16.45 -5.20 -6.85
N ARG A 37 -15.98 -6.35 -6.37
CA ARG A 37 -16.61 -7.66 -6.63
C ARG A 37 -17.98 -7.82 -5.98
N SER A 38 -18.22 -7.16 -4.85
CA SER A 38 -19.49 -7.20 -4.14
C SER A 38 -20.52 -6.20 -4.68
N LEU A 39 -20.05 -5.06 -5.18
CA LEU A 39 -20.93 -3.95 -5.61
C LEU A 39 -21.37 -4.04 -7.07
N PHE A 40 -20.60 -4.70 -7.93
CA PHE A 40 -20.87 -4.71 -9.36
C PHE A 40 -21.15 -6.11 -9.89
N ALA A 41 -22.30 -6.27 -10.57
CA ALA A 41 -22.68 -7.49 -11.29
C ALA A 41 -21.92 -7.61 -12.62
N LEU A 42 -20.60 -7.53 -12.57
CA LEU A 42 -19.69 -7.66 -13.71
C LEU A 42 -18.82 -8.91 -13.57
N ASN A 43 -18.21 -9.33 -14.66
CA ASN A 43 -17.16 -10.34 -14.61
C ASN A 43 -16.08 -9.86 -13.65
N ASN A 44 -15.64 -10.76 -12.77
CA ASN A 44 -14.68 -10.39 -11.73
C ASN A 44 -13.50 -11.36 -11.71
N THR A 45 -12.41 -10.88 -11.13
CA THR A 45 -11.18 -11.65 -10.95
C THR A 45 -10.54 -11.32 -9.61
N ILE A 46 -9.52 -12.06 -9.24
CA ILE A 46 -8.74 -11.82 -8.02
C ILE A 46 -7.49 -11.00 -8.34
N GLU A 47 -7.02 -10.22 -7.37
CA GLU A 47 -5.84 -9.35 -7.53
C GLU A 47 -4.61 -10.09 -8.08
N PRO A 48 -4.22 -11.30 -7.60
CA PRO A 48 -3.07 -12.01 -8.15
C PRO A 48 -3.11 -12.18 -9.67
N LEU A 49 -4.26 -12.50 -10.24
CA LEU A 49 -4.41 -12.65 -11.69
C LEU A 49 -4.25 -11.31 -12.43
N CYS A 50 -4.68 -10.21 -11.80
CA CYS A 50 -4.44 -8.87 -12.34
C CYS A 50 -2.94 -8.52 -12.34
N VAL A 51 -2.22 -8.87 -11.28
CA VAL A 51 -0.76 -8.68 -11.18
C VAL A 51 -0.04 -9.48 -12.26
N GLU A 52 -0.38 -10.77 -12.43
CA GLU A 52 0.19 -11.59 -13.51
C GLU A 52 -0.08 -11.01 -14.90
N ALA A 53 -1.31 -10.57 -15.15
CA ALA A 53 -1.68 -9.97 -16.42
C ALA A 53 -0.90 -8.69 -16.70
N ALA A 54 -0.71 -7.85 -15.67
CA ALA A 54 0.07 -6.62 -15.78
C ALA A 54 1.55 -6.91 -16.06
N LEU A 55 2.16 -7.87 -15.37
CA LEU A 55 3.55 -8.28 -15.63
C LEU A 55 3.75 -8.79 -17.04
N ARG A 56 2.81 -9.61 -17.56
CA ARG A 56 2.87 -10.09 -18.94
C ARG A 56 2.70 -8.96 -19.95
N ALA A 57 1.80 -8.01 -19.67
CA ALA A 57 1.53 -6.90 -20.58
C ALA A 57 2.69 -5.90 -20.64
N THR A 58 3.37 -5.66 -19.53
CA THR A 58 4.53 -4.75 -19.45
C THR A 58 5.84 -5.41 -19.86
N GLY A 59 5.90 -6.73 -19.87
CA GLY A 59 7.13 -7.49 -20.13
C GLY A 59 8.16 -7.41 -18.99
N GLU A 60 7.77 -6.85 -17.84
CA GLU A 60 8.65 -6.72 -16.69
C GLU A 60 9.01 -8.09 -16.10
N LYS A 61 10.30 -8.33 -15.94
CA LYS A 61 10.84 -9.53 -15.27
C LYS A 61 11.24 -9.18 -13.85
N VAL A 62 10.51 -9.76 -12.90
CA VAL A 62 10.71 -9.54 -11.46
C VAL A 62 10.62 -10.85 -10.71
N ASP A 63 11.30 -10.94 -9.58
CA ASP A 63 11.29 -12.11 -8.68
C ASP A 63 10.15 -12.01 -7.66
N ALA A 64 9.73 -10.78 -7.35
CA ALA A 64 8.61 -10.54 -6.47
C ALA A 64 7.87 -9.24 -6.81
N VAL A 65 6.59 -9.20 -6.46
CA VAL A 65 5.77 -7.98 -6.45
C VAL A 65 5.30 -7.74 -5.02
N VAL A 66 5.54 -6.54 -4.52
CA VAL A 66 5.06 -6.08 -3.23
C VAL A 66 3.92 -5.11 -3.46
N THR A 67 2.72 -5.50 -3.05
CA THR A 67 1.54 -4.62 -3.08
C THR A 67 1.38 -3.96 -1.71
N MET A 68 1.48 -2.63 -1.69
CA MET A 68 1.36 -1.81 -0.49
C MET A 68 0.10 -0.96 -0.60
N GLY A 69 -0.99 -1.46 -0.05
CA GLY A 69 -2.29 -0.79 -0.05
C GLY A 69 -2.55 0.05 1.21
N GLY A 70 -3.75 0.62 1.27
CA GLY A 70 -4.24 1.31 2.45
C GLY A 70 -4.41 0.37 3.64
N GLU A 71 -4.85 -0.86 3.41
CA GLU A 71 -5.16 -1.82 4.48
C GLU A 71 -4.28 -3.07 4.46
N ASP A 72 -3.68 -3.41 3.31
CA ASP A 72 -2.96 -4.66 3.11
C ASP A 72 -1.52 -4.43 2.64
N LEU A 73 -0.65 -5.33 3.08
CA LEU A 73 0.70 -5.52 2.56
C LEU A 73 0.83 -6.99 2.14
N ILE A 74 1.06 -7.21 0.86
CA ILE A 74 1.16 -8.54 0.27
C ILE A 74 2.44 -8.63 -0.57
N VAL A 75 3.16 -9.73 -0.44
CA VAL A 75 4.31 -10.07 -1.29
C VAL A 75 3.95 -11.28 -2.13
N TYR A 76 4.01 -11.15 -3.43
CA TYR A 76 3.88 -12.23 -4.40
C TYR A 76 5.25 -12.63 -4.89
N THR A 77 5.61 -13.91 -4.82
CA THR A 77 6.79 -14.42 -5.53
C THR A 77 6.39 -14.86 -6.93
N VAL A 78 7.23 -14.55 -7.91
CA VAL A 78 6.93 -14.70 -9.33
C VAL A 78 8.00 -15.56 -9.98
N ASN A 79 7.60 -16.44 -10.91
CA ASN A 79 8.53 -17.23 -11.70
C ASN A 79 8.83 -16.56 -13.06
N ASP A 80 9.75 -17.15 -13.84
CA ASP A 80 10.18 -16.64 -15.15
C ASP A 80 9.04 -16.50 -16.17
N ALA A 81 7.93 -17.24 -15.99
CA ALA A 81 6.74 -17.16 -16.81
C ALA A 81 5.78 -16.02 -16.37
N SER A 82 6.21 -15.15 -15.45
CA SER A 82 5.37 -14.08 -14.86
C SER A 82 4.11 -14.64 -14.19
N THR A 83 4.25 -15.80 -13.55
CA THR A 83 3.17 -16.45 -12.78
C THR A 83 3.49 -16.39 -11.31
N ILE A 84 2.49 -16.05 -10.49
CA ILE A 84 2.61 -16.03 -9.03
C ILE A 84 2.67 -17.47 -8.52
N VAL A 85 3.74 -17.80 -7.81
CA VAL A 85 3.96 -19.13 -7.23
C VAL A 85 3.60 -19.19 -5.75
N ASN A 86 3.74 -18.07 -5.02
CA ASN A 86 3.31 -17.93 -3.62
C ASN A 86 2.87 -16.52 -3.31
N ASN A 87 2.09 -16.39 -2.24
CA ASN A 87 1.78 -15.11 -1.64
C ASN A 87 2.07 -15.12 -0.14
N PHE A 88 2.51 -13.99 0.37
CA PHE A 88 2.79 -13.75 1.77
C PHE A 88 2.06 -12.49 2.19
N SER A 89 1.05 -12.63 3.03
CA SER A 89 0.33 -11.50 3.62
C SER A 89 0.56 -11.45 5.12
N GLY A 90 0.57 -10.25 5.67
CA GLY A 90 0.67 -10.04 7.12
C GLY A 90 -0.64 -10.34 7.83
N ASN A 91 -0.56 -10.48 9.16
CA ASN A 91 -1.74 -10.32 9.99
C ASN A 91 -2.35 -8.94 9.67
N LYS A 92 -3.66 -8.82 9.70
CA LYS A 92 -4.42 -7.56 9.49
C LYS A 92 -4.11 -6.49 10.56
N CYS A 93 -2.83 -6.27 10.83
CA CYS A 93 -2.38 -5.24 11.76
C CYS A 93 -2.11 -3.97 10.99
N ALA A 94 -2.91 -2.96 11.24
CA ALA A 94 -2.83 -1.65 10.59
C ALA A 94 -1.45 -0.97 10.66
N SER A 95 -0.58 -1.36 11.60
CA SER A 95 0.71 -0.68 11.85
C SER A 95 1.73 -0.68 10.69
N GLY A 96 1.40 -1.26 9.55
CA GLY A 96 2.25 -1.27 8.34
C GLY A 96 1.47 -0.96 7.08
N THR A 97 0.32 -0.32 7.23
CA THR A 97 -0.58 -0.01 6.12
C THR A 97 -0.58 1.48 5.83
N GLY A 98 -0.89 1.84 4.58
CA GLY A 98 -0.93 3.23 4.15
C GLY A 98 -1.98 4.05 4.89
N GLU A 99 -3.12 3.44 5.24
CA GLU A 99 -4.18 4.13 6.00
C GLU A 99 -3.70 4.49 7.41
N PHE A 100 -3.00 3.59 8.10
CA PHE A 100 -2.43 3.90 9.41
C PHE A 100 -1.41 5.04 9.31
N PHE A 101 -0.54 5.00 8.31
CA PHE A 101 0.44 6.08 8.07
C PHE A 101 -0.26 7.42 7.86
N LYS A 102 -1.26 7.48 6.98
CA LYS A 102 -2.08 8.67 6.71
C LYS A 102 -2.77 9.19 7.97
N GLN A 103 -3.33 8.30 8.79
CA GLN A 103 -3.94 8.68 10.07
C GLN A 103 -2.93 9.27 11.05
N GLN A 104 -1.69 8.75 11.11
CA GLN A 104 -0.67 9.35 11.96
C GLN A 104 -0.23 10.72 11.45
N LEU A 105 -0.10 10.93 10.13
CA LEU A 105 0.15 12.25 9.55
C LEU A 105 -0.93 13.25 9.94
N ALA A 106 -2.21 12.88 9.75
CA ALA A 106 -3.34 13.75 10.09
C ALA A 106 -3.35 14.15 11.58
N ARG A 107 -2.95 13.26 12.49
CA ARG A 107 -2.82 13.57 13.93
C ARG A 107 -1.71 14.57 14.25
N MET A 108 -0.77 14.72 13.35
CA MET A 108 0.32 15.70 13.44
C MET A 108 0.04 16.97 12.60
N ASP A 109 -1.17 17.12 12.07
CA ASP A 109 -1.55 18.18 11.13
C ASP A 109 -0.65 18.20 9.89
N LEU A 110 -0.28 16.99 9.39
CA LEU A 110 0.51 16.79 8.17
C LEU A 110 -0.34 16.07 7.12
N THR A 111 0.05 16.29 5.88
CA THR A 111 -0.50 15.62 4.69
C THR A 111 0.56 14.71 4.05
N LEU A 112 0.18 13.89 3.07
CA LEU A 112 1.14 13.10 2.28
C LEU A 112 2.13 14.01 1.53
N ALA A 113 1.71 15.20 1.08
CA ALA A 113 2.58 16.16 0.42
C ALA A 113 3.70 16.71 1.34
N ASP A 114 3.53 16.65 2.64
CA ASP A 114 4.54 17.11 3.60
C ASP A 114 5.63 16.05 3.84
N VAL A 115 5.37 14.79 3.50
CA VAL A 115 6.37 13.71 3.64
C VAL A 115 7.61 13.97 2.78
N SER A 116 7.45 14.55 1.61
CA SER A 116 8.58 14.92 0.73
C SER A 116 9.42 16.09 1.26
N LYS A 117 8.92 16.82 2.27
CA LYS A 117 9.57 17.98 2.88
C LYS A 117 10.29 17.65 4.19
N VAL A 118 10.25 16.39 4.60
CA VAL A 118 10.88 15.94 5.84
C VAL A 118 12.38 16.24 5.82
N SER A 119 12.89 16.73 6.94
CA SER A 119 14.31 17.10 7.08
C SER A 119 15.22 15.89 6.86
N ALA A 120 16.32 16.09 6.13
CA ALA A 120 17.38 15.09 5.97
C ALA A 120 18.07 14.75 7.30
N ASP A 121 17.99 15.62 8.30
CA ASP A 121 18.55 15.40 9.64
C ASP A 121 17.60 14.68 10.60
N ALA A 122 16.40 14.31 10.12
CA ALA A 122 15.40 13.60 10.93
C ALA A 122 15.92 12.24 11.40
N LYS A 123 15.66 11.93 12.67
CA LYS A 123 16.18 10.74 13.33
C LYS A 123 15.14 9.64 13.41
N VAL A 124 15.55 8.42 13.10
CA VAL A 124 14.72 7.24 13.29
C VAL A 124 14.64 6.91 14.79
N MET A 125 13.44 6.99 15.33
CA MET A 125 13.14 6.65 16.71
C MET A 125 12.59 5.24 16.83
N PRO A 126 12.93 4.47 17.88
CA PRO A 126 12.33 3.16 18.09
C PRO A 126 10.84 3.32 18.40
N LEU A 127 9.98 2.66 17.60
CA LEU A 127 8.53 2.60 17.80
C LEU A 127 8.09 1.15 18.01
N SER A 128 7.01 0.96 18.76
CA SER A 128 6.38 -0.36 18.89
C SER A 128 5.84 -0.85 17.55
N THR A 129 6.39 -1.95 17.03
CA THR A 129 6.04 -2.47 15.70
C THR A 129 4.95 -3.53 15.69
N ARG A 130 4.62 -4.11 16.88
CA ARG A 130 3.69 -5.24 17.00
C ARG A 130 2.21 -4.86 16.93
N CYS A 131 1.86 -3.67 17.39
CA CYS A 131 0.47 -3.24 17.53
C CYS A 131 0.33 -1.76 17.15
N SER A 132 -0.62 -1.45 16.28
CA SER A 132 -0.92 -0.08 15.84
C SER A 132 -1.33 0.84 16.99
N VAL A 133 -2.00 0.31 18.01
CA VAL A 133 -2.40 1.08 19.20
C VAL A 133 -1.17 1.53 19.98
N PHE A 134 -0.23 0.63 20.24
CA PHE A 134 1.01 0.97 20.93
C PHE A 134 1.89 1.91 20.10
N MET A 135 2.01 1.66 18.79
CA MET A 135 2.76 2.55 17.89
C MET A 135 2.19 3.97 17.90
N LYS A 136 0.85 4.10 17.82
CA LYS A 136 0.15 5.38 17.92
C LYS A 136 0.45 6.08 19.25
N SER A 137 0.43 5.32 20.34
CA SER A 137 0.74 5.83 21.68
C SER A 137 2.19 6.32 21.78
N ASP A 138 3.15 5.54 21.26
CA ASP A 138 4.57 5.92 21.24
C ASP A 138 4.80 7.22 20.48
N CYS A 139 4.22 7.37 19.27
CA CYS A 139 4.30 8.60 18.51
C CYS A 139 3.79 9.81 19.32
N THR A 140 2.61 9.66 19.92
CA THR A 140 1.98 10.73 20.73
C THR A 140 2.82 11.09 21.95
N HIS A 141 3.33 10.10 22.69
CA HIS A 141 4.14 10.32 23.89
C HIS A 141 5.45 11.05 23.57
N ARG A 142 6.15 10.62 22.53
CA ARG A 142 7.43 11.26 22.12
C ARG A 142 7.23 12.71 21.71
N LEU A 143 6.17 13.01 20.93
CA LEU A 143 5.85 14.39 20.56
C LEU A 143 5.51 15.25 21.79
N ASN A 144 4.65 14.75 22.68
CA ASN A 144 4.22 15.48 23.88
C ASN A 144 5.38 15.75 24.84
N LYS A 145 6.31 14.82 24.99
CA LYS A 145 7.51 14.97 25.80
C LYS A 145 8.64 15.76 25.11
N ARG A 146 8.43 16.16 23.85
CA ARG A 146 9.45 16.80 23.01
C ARG A 146 10.73 15.96 22.83
N GLU A 147 10.59 14.64 22.89
CA GLU A 147 11.67 13.69 22.63
C GLU A 147 11.91 13.47 21.13
N ALA A 148 10.92 13.80 20.29
CA ALA A 148 10.97 13.69 18.84
C ALA A 148 10.26 14.88 18.17
N THR A 149 10.71 15.25 16.98
CA THR A 149 10.02 16.17 16.07
C THR A 149 8.97 15.42 15.24
N LYS A 150 8.10 16.15 14.54
CA LYS A 150 7.17 15.55 13.57
C LYS A 150 7.93 14.79 12.49
N ASP A 151 9.03 15.34 12.01
CA ASP A 151 9.89 14.75 10.99
C ASP A 151 10.50 13.43 11.47
N ASP A 152 10.98 13.37 12.72
CA ASP A 152 11.51 12.14 13.32
C ASP A 152 10.43 11.04 13.37
N ILE A 153 9.19 11.40 13.67
CA ILE A 153 8.08 10.44 13.69
C ILE A 153 7.74 9.96 12.27
N VAL A 154 7.71 10.85 11.27
CA VAL A 154 7.43 10.48 9.88
C VAL A 154 8.49 9.49 9.36
N VAL A 155 9.78 9.79 9.56
CA VAL A 155 10.86 8.89 9.15
C VAL A 155 10.80 7.56 9.90
N SER A 156 10.48 7.58 11.19
CA SER A 156 10.35 6.36 12.00
C SER A 156 9.22 5.46 11.52
N LEU A 157 8.06 6.05 11.19
CA LEU A 157 6.92 5.31 10.61
C LEU A 157 7.27 4.71 9.25
N SER A 158 7.94 5.48 8.38
CA SER A 158 8.41 5.02 7.09
C SER A 158 9.39 3.85 7.23
N MET A 159 10.31 3.94 8.19
CA MET A 159 11.26 2.86 8.48
C MET A 159 10.55 1.58 8.97
N VAL A 160 9.50 1.71 9.80
CA VAL A 160 8.68 0.55 10.21
C VAL A 160 8.02 -0.11 9.01
N MET A 161 7.48 0.67 8.06
CA MET A 161 6.87 0.13 6.85
C MET A 161 7.92 -0.58 5.97
N ALA A 162 9.07 0.05 5.75
CA ALA A 162 10.16 -0.55 4.99
C ALA A 162 10.67 -1.85 5.63
N SER A 163 10.82 -1.87 6.95
CA SER A 163 11.24 -3.08 7.70
C SER A 163 10.23 -4.22 7.54
N LYS A 164 8.93 -3.93 7.54
CA LYS A 164 7.91 -4.96 7.30
C LYS A 164 7.98 -5.54 5.89
N VAL A 165 8.19 -4.70 4.87
CA VAL A 165 8.42 -5.18 3.50
C VAL A 165 9.64 -6.09 3.46
N ALA A 166 10.76 -5.70 4.07
CA ALA A 166 11.97 -6.50 4.14
C ALA A 166 11.73 -7.85 4.86
N ASP A 167 10.99 -7.84 5.97
CA ASP A 167 10.62 -9.06 6.70
C ASP A 167 9.79 -10.03 5.84
N PHE A 168 8.85 -9.52 5.04
CA PHE A 168 8.05 -10.36 4.14
C PHE A 168 8.88 -10.90 2.98
N LEU A 169 9.75 -10.10 2.39
CA LEU A 169 10.68 -10.56 1.35
C LEU A 169 11.61 -11.66 1.90
N ALA A 170 12.14 -11.49 3.12
CA ALA A 170 12.95 -12.50 3.77
C ALA A 170 12.17 -13.81 4.00
N ARG A 171 10.92 -13.74 4.48
CA ARG A 171 10.05 -14.93 4.62
C ARG A 171 9.73 -15.59 3.28
N ALA A 172 9.59 -14.80 2.24
CA ALA A 172 9.40 -15.25 0.87
C ALA A 172 10.71 -15.83 0.25
N LYS A 173 11.83 -15.76 0.98
CA LYS A 173 13.17 -16.15 0.51
C LYS A 173 13.66 -15.37 -0.70
N VAL A 174 13.17 -14.15 -0.87
CA VAL A 174 13.62 -13.20 -1.91
C VAL A 174 14.76 -12.38 -1.30
N ASN A 175 15.98 -12.91 -1.38
CA ASN A 175 17.18 -12.29 -0.79
C ASN A 175 17.98 -11.46 -1.81
N SER A 176 17.67 -11.62 -3.08
CA SER A 176 18.28 -10.90 -4.22
C SER A 176 17.31 -10.91 -5.38
N GLY A 177 17.57 -10.07 -6.38
CA GLY A 177 16.77 -9.99 -7.59
C GLY A 177 15.99 -8.69 -7.71
N ARG A 178 15.04 -8.65 -8.65
CA ARG A 178 14.21 -7.48 -8.93
C ARG A 178 12.89 -7.56 -8.20
N VAL A 179 12.58 -6.54 -7.43
CA VAL A 179 11.30 -6.41 -6.72
C VAL A 179 10.54 -5.23 -7.29
N MET A 180 9.30 -5.46 -7.71
CA MET A 180 8.38 -4.39 -8.11
C MET A 180 7.57 -3.96 -6.89
N LEU A 181 7.57 -2.67 -6.60
CA LEU A 181 6.69 -2.07 -5.60
C LEU A 181 5.46 -1.49 -6.30
N THR A 182 4.28 -1.76 -5.77
CA THR A 182 3.01 -1.28 -6.29
C THR A 182 2.03 -0.95 -5.16
N GLY A 183 0.98 -0.21 -5.48
CA GLY A 183 -0.02 0.23 -4.51
C GLY A 183 0.11 1.71 -4.14
N GLY A 184 -0.91 2.25 -3.49
CA GLY A 184 -1.01 3.69 -3.20
C GLY A 184 0.04 4.24 -2.24
N THR A 185 0.74 3.38 -1.48
CA THR A 185 1.80 3.79 -0.55
C THR A 185 3.20 3.87 -1.19
N THR A 186 3.30 3.60 -2.47
CA THR A 186 4.56 3.68 -3.24
C THR A 186 4.68 4.97 -4.06
N GLN A 187 3.68 5.85 -3.95
CA GLN A 187 3.61 7.12 -4.68
C GLN A 187 4.13 8.29 -3.85
#